data_cc924c9c59c9b6851440956cdc4f1573
#
_entry.id   cc924c9c59c9b6851440956cdc4f1573
#
_cell.length_a   1.000
_cell.length_b   1.000
_cell.length_c   1.000
_cell.angle_alpha   90.00
_cell.angle_beta   90.00
_cell.angle_gamma   90.00
#
_symmetry.space_group_name_H-M   'P 1'
#
loop_
_entity.id
_entity.type
_entity.pdbx_description
1 polymer ?
#
loop_
_entity_poly.entity_id
_entity_poly.type
_entity_poly.pdbx_seq_one_letter_code
_entity_poly.pdbx_strand_id
1 'polypeptide(L)'
;IFTKDKNEIKEAWRMFLKSAGKLQKSSDFSSACSSPGFGLECYNEVFFESGKFFYMPSVQVDSFDDLPVEMSLKIIPPAKYAVFTHKGIPCAISETITAAYERWIPESGFKAERSYDFEFYDERFKPDSKESEIDIFIPVQ
;
A
#
# COMPACT_ATOMS: atom_id res chain seq x y z
N ILE A 1 8.69 -3.21 -6.55
CA ILE A 1 8.57 -3.83 -7.89
C ILE A 1 7.78 -2.92 -8.83
N PHE A 2 7.97 -3.08 -10.13
CA PHE A 2 7.22 -2.39 -11.18
C PHE A 2 6.35 -3.40 -11.92
N THR A 3 5.05 -3.43 -11.62
CA THR A 3 4.18 -4.52 -12.05
C THR A 3 2.70 -4.11 -12.18
N LYS A 4 1.91 -4.99 -12.75
CA LYS A 4 0.45 -5.06 -12.68
C LYS A 4 -0.02 -6.47 -12.32
N ASP A 5 0.90 -7.36 -11.97
CA ASP A 5 0.61 -8.77 -11.67
C ASP A 5 0.45 -8.98 -10.16
N LYS A 6 -0.72 -9.45 -9.76
CA LYS A 6 -1.05 -9.76 -8.36
C LYS A 6 -0.14 -10.82 -7.74
N ASN A 7 0.40 -11.75 -8.54
CA ASN A 7 1.33 -12.76 -8.04
C ASN A 7 2.69 -12.15 -7.69
N GLU A 8 3.15 -11.19 -8.49
CA GLU A 8 4.37 -10.44 -8.19
C GLU A 8 4.22 -9.58 -6.94
N ILE A 9 3.04 -9.01 -6.69
CA ILE A 9 2.73 -8.28 -5.44
C ILE A 9 2.80 -9.22 -4.23
N LYS A 10 2.20 -10.40 -4.30
CA LYS A 10 2.31 -11.43 -3.23
C LYS A 10 3.77 -11.80 -2.95
N GLU A 11 4.57 -11.97 -3.99
CA GLU A 11 5.99 -12.28 -3.85
C GLU A 11 6.77 -11.12 -3.24
N ALA A 12 6.47 -9.87 -3.60
CA ALA A 12 7.07 -8.69 -3.00
C ALA A 12 6.80 -8.62 -1.50
N TRP A 13 5.58 -8.90 -1.05
CA TRP A 13 5.24 -9.00 0.37
C TRP A 13 6.02 -10.11 1.06
N ARG A 14 6.14 -11.29 0.45
CA ARG A 14 6.90 -12.41 1.01
C ARG A 14 8.38 -12.04 1.21
N MET A 15 8.98 -11.39 0.22
CA MET A 15 10.38 -10.93 0.29
C MET A 15 10.55 -9.86 1.37
N PHE A 16 9.65 -8.88 1.40
CA PHE A 16 9.66 -7.79 2.40
C PHE A 16 9.58 -8.35 3.83
N LEU A 17 8.61 -9.21 4.12
CA LEU A 17 8.44 -9.82 5.45
C LEU A 17 9.66 -10.66 5.87
N LYS A 18 10.30 -11.36 4.93
CA LYS A 18 11.55 -12.09 5.19
C LYS A 18 12.70 -11.16 5.57
N SER A 19 12.82 -10.01 4.91
CA SER A 19 13.85 -9.01 5.20
C SER A 19 13.52 -8.26 6.49
N ALA A 20 12.28 -7.87 6.71
CA ALA A 20 11.80 -7.25 7.93
C ALA A 20 12.01 -8.15 9.17
N GLY A 21 11.84 -9.46 9.03
CA GLY A 21 12.13 -10.42 10.11
C GLY A 21 13.61 -10.45 10.53
N LYS A 22 14.54 -10.07 9.66
CA LYS A 22 15.96 -9.91 10.03
C LYS A 22 16.23 -8.66 10.87
N LEU A 23 15.37 -7.65 10.75
CA LEU A 23 15.46 -6.38 11.47
C LEU A 23 14.99 -6.48 12.92
N GLN A 24 14.25 -7.52 13.29
CA GLN A 24 13.77 -7.77 14.67
C GLN A 24 14.88 -7.89 15.72
N LYS A 25 16.15 -7.83 15.32
CA LYS A 25 17.29 -7.82 16.25
C LYS A 25 17.66 -6.43 16.78
N SER A 26 17.13 -5.35 16.20
CA SER A 26 17.24 -4.01 16.78
C SER A 26 15.97 -3.70 17.59
N SER A 27 16.14 -3.15 18.77
CA SER A 27 15.09 -2.95 19.79
C SER A 27 13.90 -2.12 19.29
N ASP A 28 14.09 -1.31 18.25
CA ASP A 28 13.09 -0.36 17.75
C ASP A 28 12.20 -0.94 16.66
N PHE A 29 12.64 -2.00 16.00
CA PHE A 29 11.88 -2.61 14.89
C PHE A 29 10.98 -3.78 15.34
N SER A 30 11.17 -4.30 16.54
CA SER A 30 10.30 -5.34 17.13
C SER A 30 8.83 -4.89 17.23
N SER A 31 8.59 -3.59 17.37
CA SER A 31 7.23 -3.02 17.35
C SER A 31 6.68 -2.85 15.94
N ALA A 32 7.53 -2.64 14.93
CA ALA A 32 7.09 -2.42 13.54
C ALA A 32 6.54 -3.68 12.86
N CYS A 33 6.99 -4.90 13.27
CA CYS A 33 6.43 -6.16 12.77
C CYS A 33 5.06 -6.53 13.37
N SER A 34 4.66 -5.88 14.46
CA SER A 34 3.29 -5.89 14.99
C SER A 34 2.49 -4.67 14.55
N SER A 35 3.11 -3.76 13.81
CA SER A 35 2.48 -2.56 13.24
C SER A 35 1.74 -2.88 11.96
N PRO A 36 0.71 -2.07 11.63
CA PRO A 36 0.03 -2.19 10.35
C PRO A 36 1.01 -2.11 9.17
N GLY A 37 0.72 -2.88 8.12
CA GLY A 37 1.46 -2.82 6.86
C GLY A 37 0.86 -1.83 5.88
N PHE A 38 1.68 -1.35 4.95
CA PHE A 38 1.24 -0.48 3.86
C PHE A 38 1.66 -1.07 2.51
N GLY A 39 0.73 -1.10 1.56
CA GLY A 39 1.03 -1.35 0.15
C GLY A 39 1.04 -0.01 -0.58
N LEU A 40 2.22 0.60 -0.77
CA LEU A 40 2.32 1.86 -1.47
C LEU A 40 2.38 1.64 -2.98
N GLU A 41 1.47 2.25 -3.70
CA GLU A 41 1.41 2.29 -5.16
C GLU A 41 1.88 3.65 -5.66
N CYS A 42 2.88 3.67 -6.53
CA CYS A 42 3.36 4.91 -7.16
C CYS A 42 3.18 4.83 -8.66
N TYR A 43 2.55 5.83 -9.22
CA TYR A 43 2.21 5.93 -10.64
C TYR A 43 3.15 6.89 -11.36
N ASN A 44 3.53 6.52 -12.55
CA ASN A 44 4.31 7.36 -13.46
C ASN A 44 3.60 7.43 -14.83
N GLU A 45 4.19 8.12 -15.79
CA GLU A 45 3.62 8.27 -17.13
C GLU A 45 3.34 6.93 -17.81
N VAL A 46 4.20 5.91 -17.57
CA VAL A 46 4.06 4.57 -18.16
C VAL A 46 2.82 3.83 -17.63
N PHE A 47 2.29 4.20 -16.47
CA PHE A 47 1.05 3.61 -15.93
C PHE A 47 -0.14 3.79 -16.89
N PHE A 48 -0.30 4.97 -17.44
CA PHE A 48 -1.42 5.28 -18.33
C PHE A 48 -1.37 4.50 -19.65
N GLU A 49 -0.18 4.06 -20.06
CA GLU A 49 0.01 3.29 -21.31
C GLU A 49 -0.05 1.78 -21.07
N SER A 50 0.57 1.29 -19.97
CA SER A 50 0.79 -0.15 -19.73
C SER A 50 -0.02 -0.73 -18.58
N GLY A 51 -0.59 0.11 -17.71
CA GLY A 51 -1.21 -0.28 -16.46
C GLY A 51 -0.22 -0.75 -15.39
N LYS A 52 1.10 -0.57 -15.60
CA LYS A 52 2.13 -0.94 -14.63
C LYS A 52 2.43 0.19 -13.67
N PHE A 53 2.61 -0.12 -12.41
CA PHE A 53 2.93 0.83 -11.33
C PHE A 53 4.03 0.27 -10.41
N PHE A 54 4.65 1.15 -9.63
CA PHE A 54 5.58 0.74 -8.60
C PHE A 54 4.81 0.36 -7.35
N TYR A 55 4.98 -0.89 -6.89
CA TYR A 55 4.40 -1.38 -5.66
C TYR A 55 5.48 -1.60 -4.62
N MET A 56 5.29 -1.05 -3.42
CA MET A 56 6.23 -1.14 -2.30
C MET A 56 5.50 -1.64 -1.05
N PRO A 57 5.66 -2.91 -0.67
CA PRO A 57 5.32 -3.35 0.68
C PRO A 57 6.14 -2.54 1.68
N SER A 58 5.50 -1.97 2.69
CA SER A 58 6.10 -0.99 3.57
C SER A 58 5.58 -1.11 4.99
N VAL A 59 6.35 -0.59 5.93
CA VAL A 59 5.93 -0.31 7.32
C VAL A 59 6.34 1.10 7.67
N GLN A 60 5.58 1.73 8.56
CA GLN A 60 5.95 3.03 9.08
C GLN A 60 7.10 2.90 10.08
N VAL A 61 8.03 3.81 10.01
CA VAL A 61 9.16 3.91 10.94
C VAL A 61 9.31 5.35 11.43
N ASP A 62 9.76 5.52 12.66
CA ASP A 62 9.98 6.83 13.28
C ASP A 62 11.37 7.38 12.97
N SER A 63 12.33 6.50 12.68
CA SER A 63 13.72 6.83 12.31
C SER A 63 14.18 5.95 11.15
N PHE A 64 15.18 6.43 10.42
CA PHE A 64 15.79 5.71 9.30
C PHE A 64 17.31 5.53 9.46
N ASP A 65 17.84 5.79 10.65
CA ASP A 65 19.29 5.78 10.89
C ASP A 65 19.95 4.40 10.68
N ASP A 66 19.20 3.32 10.92
CA ASP A 66 19.67 1.93 10.82
C ASP A 66 18.94 1.12 9.71
N LEU A 67 18.54 1.78 8.62
CA LEU A 67 17.89 1.07 7.51
C LEU A 67 18.84 0.06 6.84
N PRO A 68 18.41 -1.19 6.66
CA PRO A 68 19.17 -2.16 5.89
C PRO A 68 19.39 -1.70 4.45
N VAL A 69 20.53 -2.08 3.91
CA VAL A 69 20.96 -1.77 2.53
C VAL A 69 19.94 -2.21 1.47
N GLU A 70 19.21 -3.30 1.74
CA GLU A 70 18.18 -3.82 0.83
C GLU A 70 16.83 -3.09 0.94
N MET A 71 16.66 -2.12 1.84
CA MET A 71 15.42 -1.36 2.01
C MET A 71 15.53 0.05 1.44
N SER A 72 14.40 0.58 1.01
CA SER A 72 14.27 1.95 0.51
C SER A 72 13.33 2.74 1.40
N LEU A 73 13.66 4.00 1.66
CA LEU A 73 12.79 4.93 2.36
C LEU A 73 11.90 5.67 1.37
N LYS A 74 10.62 5.82 1.74
CA LYS A 74 9.69 6.72 1.05
C LYS A 74 9.07 7.68 2.06
N ILE A 75 9.17 8.96 1.80
CA ILE A 75 8.49 9.99 2.59
C ILE A 75 7.17 10.32 1.90
N ILE A 76 6.06 10.12 2.61
CA ILE A 76 4.73 10.51 2.15
C ILE A 76 4.41 11.88 2.76
N PRO A 77 4.23 12.93 1.95
CA PRO A 77 3.91 14.25 2.49
C PRO A 77 2.52 14.27 3.11
N PRO A 78 2.26 15.18 4.06
CA PRO A 78 0.91 15.42 4.56
C PRO A 78 -0.02 15.80 3.42
N ALA A 79 -1.18 15.13 3.34
CA ALA A 79 -2.19 15.37 2.32
C ALA A 79 -3.60 15.14 2.90
N LYS A 80 -4.62 15.61 2.17
CA LYS A 80 -5.99 15.19 2.39
C LYS A 80 -6.23 13.89 1.64
N TYR A 81 -6.85 12.93 2.29
CA TYR A 81 -7.16 11.62 1.69
C TYR A 81 -8.65 11.37 1.65
N ALA A 82 -9.12 10.83 0.53
CA ALA A 82 -10.35 10.05 0.49
C ALA A 82 -9.98 8.62 0.92
N VAL A 83 -10.74 8.06 1.86
CA VAL A 83 -10.48 6.72 2.41
C VAL A 83 -11.65 5.82 2.07
N PHE A 84 -11.35 4.67 1.48
CA PHE A 84 -12.33 3.65 1.10
C PHE A 84 -11.96 2.32 1.72
N THR A 85 -12.90 1.68 2.40
CA THR A 85 -12.69 0.35 2.95
C THR A 85 -13.14 -0.71 1.95
N HIS A 86 -12.20 -1.49 1.42
CA HIS A 86 -12.51 -2.71 0.69
C HIS A 86 -12.93 -3.80 1.68
N LYS A 87 -14.13 -4.35 1.51
CA LYS A 87 -14.63 -5.50 2.28
C LYS A 87 -14.78 -6.70 1.36
N GLY A 88 -14.06 -7.76 1.65
CA GLY A 88 -14.13 -8.95 0.85
C GLY A 88 -12.78 -9.65 0.63
N ILE A 89 -12.74 -10.52 -0.37
CA ILE A 89 -11.52 -11.24 -0.72
C ILE A 89 -10.47 -10.24 -1.23
N PRO A 90 -9.26 -10.18 -0.63
CA PRO A 90 -8.24 -9.18 -0.99
C PRO A 90 -7.89 -9.12 -2.48
N CYS A 91 -8.01 -10.24 -3.21
CA CYS A 91 -7.74 -10.24 -4.66
C CYS A 91 -8.76 -9.43 -5.49
N ALA A 92 -9.90 -9.04 -4.92
CA ALA A 92 -10.91 -8.20 -5.56
C ALA A 92 -10.73 -6.69 -5.27
N ILE A 93 -9.68 -6.29 -4.55
CA ILE A 93 -9.45 -4.89 -4.14
C ILE A 93 -9.45 -3.91 -5.32
N SER A 94 -8.99 -4.35 -6.51
CA SER A 94 -8.99 -3.54 -7.72
C SER A 94 -10.38 -3.04 -8.14
N GLU A 95 -11.45 -3.74 -7.77
CA GLU A 95 -12.82 -3.30 -8.05
C GLU A 95 -13.18 -2.06 -7.21
N THR A 96 -12.77 -2.05 -5.93
CA THR A 96 -12.96 -0.91 -5.03
C THR A 96 -12.11 0.27 -5.47
N ILE A 97 -10.85 0.05 -5.83
CA ILE A 97 -9.95 1.10 -6.34
C ILE A 97 -10.53 1.72 -7.62
N THR A 98 -10.97 0.90 -8.57
CA THR A 98 -11.61 1.39 -9.81
C THR A 98 -12.86 2.22 -9.50
N ALA A 99 -13.74 1.73 -8.62
CA ALA A 99 -14.95 2.47 -8.24
C ALA A 99 -14.63 3.79 -7.53
N ALA A 100 -13.55 3.83 -6.72
CA ALA A 100 -13.10 5.05 -6.05
C ALA A 100 -12.67 6.12 -7.07
N TYR A 101 -11.82 5.76 -8.03
CA TYR A 101 -11.28 6.68 -9.02
C TYR A 101 -12.30 7.10 -10.11
N GLU A 102 -13.15 6.18 -10.55
CA GLU A 102 -14.04 6.42 -11.69
C GLU A 102 -15.41 6.98 -11.28
N ARG A 103 -15.82 6.73 -10.05
CA ARG A 103 -17.16 7.11 -9.59
C ARG A 103 -17.16 7.95 -8.32
N TRP A 104 -16.68 7.42 -7.19
CA TRP A 104 -16.94 8.02 -5.88
C TRP A 104 -16.19 9.34 -5.67
N ILE A 105 -14.93 9.44 -6.07
CA ILE A 105 -14.17 10.69 -5.96
C ILE A 105 -14.75 11.76 -6.90
N PRO A 106 -15.00 11.50 -8.22
CA PRO A 106 -15.64 12.47 -9.10
C PRO A 106 -17.02 12.94 -8.59
N GLU A 107 -17.86 12.03 -8.11
CA GLU A 107 -19.19 12.38 -7.58
C GLU A 107 -19.12 13.21 -6.30
N SER A 108 -18.07 13.11 -5.51
CA SER A 108 -17.85 13.89 -4.29
C SER A 108 -17.43 15.35 -4.53
N GLY A 109 -17.05 15.69 -5.77
CA GLY A 109 -16.50 16.99 -6.14
C GLY A 109 -15.01 17.16 -5.85
N PHE A 110 -14.33 16.16 -5.26
CA PHE A 110 -12.88 16.13 -5.12
C PHE A 110 -12.20 15.66 -6.41
N LYS A 111 -10.91 15.96 -6.51
CA LYS A 111 -10.04 15.45 -7.58
C LYS A 111 -8.95 14.58 -6.98
N ALA A 112 -8.80 13.36 -7.51
CA ALA A 112 -7.70 12.49 -7.10
C ALA A 112 -6.35 13.05 -7.57
N GLU A 113 -5.39 13.06 -6.67
CA GLU A 113 -3.98 13.20 -7.00
C GLU A 113 -3.48 11.83 -7.48
N ARG A 114 -3.09 11.71 -8.75
CA ARG A 114 -2.77 10.42 -9.37
C ARG A 114 -1.28 10.10 -9.40
N SER A 115 -0.52 10.56 -8.42
CA SER A 115 0.91 10.24 -8.31
C SER A 115 1.18 9.02 -7.44
N TYR A 116 0.35 8.79 -6.44
CA TYR A 116 0.40 7.63 -5.56
C TYR A 116 -0.94 7.43 -4.85
N ASP A 117 -1.13 6.24 -4.31
CA ASP A 117 -2.07 5.91 -3.24
C ASP A 117 -1.46 4.79 -2.37
N PHE A 118 -2.15 4.38 -1.33
CA PHE A 118 -1.69 3.26 -0.54
C PHE A 118 -2.83 2.48 0.12
N GLU A 119 -2.58 1.19 0.25
CA GLU A 119 -3.39 0.24 0.99
C GLU A 119 -2.88 0.16 2.43
N PHE A 120 -3.80 0.13 3.38
CA PHE A 120 -3.49 0.01 4.80
C PHE A 120 -4.02 -1.31 5.33
N TYR A 121 -3.10 -2.11 5.87
CA TYR A 121 -3.36 -3.46 6.37
C TYR A 121 -3.19 -3.47 7.88
N ASP A 122 -4.27 -3.68 8.60
CA ASP A 122 -4.29 -3.84 10.05
C ASP A 122 -4.83 -5.22 10.48
N GLU A 123 -5.26 -5.35 11.72
CA GLU A 123 -5.80 -6.60 12.27
C GLU A 123 -7.09 -7.11 11.59
N ARG A 124 -7.75 -6.25 10.80
CA ARG A 124 -8.95 -6.63 10.01
C ARG A 124 -8.58 -7.38 8.73
N PHE A 125 -7.32 -7.32 8.33
CA PHE A 125 -6.85 -8.05 7.14
C PHE A 125 -6.81 -9.55 7.40
N LYS A 126 -7.50 -10.30 6.56
CA LYS A 126 -7.54 -11.77 6.59
C LYS A 126 -7.23 -12.30 5.19
N PRO A 127 -6.05 -12.93 4.98
CA PRO A 127 -5.72 -13.54 3.68
C PRO A 127 -6.82 -14.50 3.23
N ASP A 128 -7.21 -14.41 1.98
CA ASP A 128 -8.18 -15.30 1.32
C ASP A 128 -9.58 -15.39 1.98
N SER A 129 -9.97 -14.39 2.80
CA SER A 129 -11.27 -14.34 3.49
C SER A 129 -12.18 -13.25 2.91
N LYS A 130 -13.49 -13.58 2.83
CA LYS A 130 -14.54 -12.61 2.50
C LYS A 130 -14.81 -11.59 3.63
N GLU A 131 -14.28 -11.83 4.82
CA GLU A 131 -14.37 -10.95 5.99
C GLU A 131 -13.17 -10.01 6.11
N SER A 132 -12.26 -10.03 5.14
CA SER A 132 -11.10 -9.15 5.12
C SER A 132 -11.52 -7.71 4.89
N GLU A 133 -10.87 -6.77 5.59
CA GLU A 133 -11.01 -5.34 5.34
C GLU A 133 -9.62 -4.74 5.07
N ILE A 134 -9.55 -3.86 4.08
CA ILE A 134 -8.34 -3.12 3.70
C ILE A 134 -8.76 -1.68 3.42
N ASP A 135 -8.14 -0.72 4.08
CA ASP A 135 -8.40 0.68 3.79
C ASP A 135 -7.49 1.18 2.67
N ILE A 136 -8.07 1.90 1.72
CA ILE A 136 -7.39 2.48 0.55
C ILE A 136 -7.38 3.99 0.73
N PHE A 137 -6.21 4.59 0.78
CA PHE A 137 -5.98 6.01 0.97
C PHE A 137 -5.58 6.65 -0.36
N ILE A 138 -6.45 7.46 -0.93
CA ILE A 138 -6.22 8.17 -2.19
C ILE A 138 -6.08 9.67 -1.88
N PRO A 139 -4.93 10.30 -2.18
CA PRO A 139 -4.77 11.73 -1.96
C PRO A 139 -5.70 12.52 -2.88
N VAL A 140 -6.35 13.56 -2.33
CA VAL A 140 -7.35 14.38 -3.04
C VAL A 140 -7.12 15.88 -2.80
N GLN A 141 -7.54 16.66 -3.78
CA GLN A 141 -7.57 18.13 -3.74
C GLN A 141 -9.00 18.65 -3.77
#